data_03474e9ed03ef92a28a434db9d5ef3f0
#
_entry.id   03474e9ed03ef92a28a434db9d5ef3f0
#
_cell.length_a   1.000
_cell.length_b   1.000
_cell.length_c   1.000
_cell.angle_alpha   90.00
_cell.angle_beta   90.00
_cell.angle_gamma   90.00
#
_symmetry.space_group_name_H-M   'P 1'
#
loop_
_entity.id
_entity.type
_entity.pdbx_description
1 polymer ?
#
loop_
_entity_poly.entity_id
_entity_poly.type
_entity_poly.pdbx_seq_one_letter_code
_entity_poly.pdbx_strand_id
1 'polypeptide(L)'
;MTVSEVAAYLRAHDKYLILTHRRPDGDTLGCAAALCAMLRQRGKTAGILYNRETTEHFEQYVEQYWVADDFDYKTVVSVDLAALSLFPDNAEMFKTRVDLAIDHHPSYEGFGKESCVHPECAACGEILCELAQELGQLTPEVALPLYVAVSTDTGCFVYSNVTANTHRVAAALMETGIDYKAANKLHFRTKSKKRLALEGELLRTMEFYDEDRVVIVAVPQSLQKSMALSEADMEDLASLGGLVEGTDCAVTMKETKDGAWKVSVRTGARVNATRACSFLGGGGHRAASGCLIEHADYETARAMILNAIAEAVAEEA
;
A
#
# COMPACT_ATOMS: atom_id res chain seq x y z
N MET A 1 4.58 -17.24 14.25
CA MET A 1 4.21 -18.56 13.67
C MET A 1 4.90 -18.74 12.33
N THR A 2 5.21 -19.97 11.96
CA THR A 2 5.59 -20.36 10.59
C THR A 2 4.33 -20.48 9.71
N VAL A 3 4.48 -20.48 8.38
CA VAL A 3 3.36 -20.68 7.44
C VAL A 3 2.65 -22.02 7.66
N SER A 4 3.41 -23.10 7.97
CA SER A 4 2.81 -24.42 8.29
C SER A 4 1.99 -24.39 9.59
N GLU A 5 2.39 -23.62 10.61
CA GLU A 5 1.61 -23.42 11.83
C GLU A 5 0.34 -22.60 11.56
N VAL A 6 0.42 -21.58 10.68
CA VAL A 6 -0.77 -20.85 10.19
C VAL A 6 -1.71 -21.81 9.48
N ALA A 7 -1.21 -22.65 8.58
CA ALA A 7 -2.03 -23.65 7.90
C ALA A 7 -2.74 -24.59 8.87
N ALA A 8 -2.04 -25.05 9.93
CA ALA A 8 -2.63 -25.87 10.99
C ALA A 8 -3.70 -25.11 11.78
N TYR A 9 -3.42 -23.84 12.13
CA TYR A 9 -4.35 -22.96 12.80
C TYR A 9 -5.64 -22.79 11.99
N LEU A 10 -5.53 -22.49 10.69
CA LEU A 10 -6.67 -22.31 9.80
C LEU A 10 -7.47 -23.61 9.58
N ARG A 11 -6.85 -24.78 9.64
CA ARG A 11 -7.57 -26.07 9.62
C ARG A 11 -8.39 -26.28 10.88
N ALA A 12 -7.89 -25.86 12.06
CA ALA A 12 -8.50 -26.08 13.36
C ALA A 12 -9.67 -25.15 13.69
N HIS A 13 -9.71 -23.97 13.10
CA HIS A 13 -10.72 -22.94 13.39
C HIS A 13 -11.75 -22.78 12.26
N ASP A 14 -12.75 -21.96 12.49
CA ASP A 14 -13.83 -21.63 11.54
C ASP A 14 -14.45 -20.25 11.84
N LYS A 15 -15.35 -19.78 10.98
CA LYS A 15 -16.06 -18.51 11.08
C LYS A 15 -15.11 -17.32 11.15
N TYR A 16 -14.39 -17.11 10.06
CA TYR A 16 -13.35 -16.09 9.94
C TYR A 16 -13.91 -14.74 9.52
N LEU A 17 -13.56 -13.70 10.26
CA LEU A 17 -13.66 -12.31 9.84
C LEU A 17 -12.26 -11.81 9.48
N ILE A 18 -12.07 -11.38 8.24
CA ILE A 18 -10.78 -10.91 7.73
C ILE A 18 -10.80 -9.38 7.73
N LEU A 19 -9.76 -8.78 8.28
CA LEU A 19 -9.57 -7.33 8.38
C LEU A 19 -8.47 -6.87 7.44
N THR A 20 -8.71 -5.71 6.82
CA THR A 20 -7.76 -4.98 5.97
C THR A 20 -7.39 -3.65 6.65
N HIS A 21 -6.32 -3.00 6.20
CA HIS A 21 -5.92 -1.72 6.76
C HIS A 21 -6.75 -0.54 6.19
N ARG A 22 -6.69 0.61 6.88
CA ARG A 22 -7.21 1.91 6.42
C ARG A 22 -6.56 2.30 5.09
N ARG A 23 -7.36 2.83 4.15
CA ARG A 23 -6.93 3.13 2.77
C ARG A 23 -6.29 1.92 2.11
N PRO A 24 -7.04 0.82 1.99
CA PRO A 24 -6.50 -0.46 1.59
C PRO A 24 -5.97 -0.40 0.16
N ASP A 25 -4.82 -1.00 -0.03
CA ASP A 25 -4.15 -1.15 -1.31
C ASP A 25 -4.31 -2.56 -1.90
N GLY A 26 -3.53 -2.86 -2.94
CA GLY A 26 -3.60 -4.14 -3.61
C GLY A 26 -3.09 -5.30 -2.78
N ASP A 27 -2.12 -5.07 -1.86
CA ASP A 27 -1.58 -6.16 -1.03
C ASP A 27 -2.60 -6.58 0.03
N THR A 28 -3.09 -5.66 0.86
CA THR A 28 -4.07 -6.05 1.89
C THR A 28 -5.36 -6.62 1.30
N LEU A 29 -5.90 -6.03 0.20
CA LEU A 29 -7.14 -6.51 -0.42
C LEU A 29 -6.95 -7.83 -1.18
N GLY A 30 -5.84 -7.97 -1.90
CA GLY A 30 -5.48 -9.21 -2.58
C GLY A 30 -5.27 -10.36 -1.59
N CYS A 31 -4.57 -10.11 -0.49
CA CYS A 31 -4.38 -11.05 0.61
C CYS A 31 -5.71 -11.44 1.25
N ALA A 32 -6.58 -10.47 1.55
CA ALA A 32 -7.88 -10.75 2.15
C ALA A 32 -8.76 -11.60 1.23
N ALA A 33 -8.84 -11.25 -0.06
CA ALA A 33 -9.59 -12.02 -1.05
C ALA A 33 -9.09 -13.46 -1.18
N ALA A 34 -7.77 -13.62 -1.32
CA ALA A 34 -7.15 -14.95 -1.45
C ALA A 34 -7.37 -15.81 -0.20
N LEU A 35 -7.18 -15.25 0.99
CA LEU A 35 -7.42 -15.96 2.24
C LEU A 35 -8.88 -16.37 2.38
N CYS A 36 -9.81 -15.48 2.06
CA CYS A 36 -11.24 -15.77 2.09
C CYS A 36 -11.60 -16.91 1.11
N ALA A 37 -11.07 -16.85 -0.13
CA ALA A 37 -11.27 -17.90 -1.14
C ALA A 37 -10.73 -19.25 -0.65
N MET A 38 -9.49 -19.30 -0.15
CA MET A 38 -8.89 -20.52 0.41
C MET A 38 -9.74 -21.14 1.52
N LEU A 39 -10.24 -20.32 2.44
CA LEU A 39 -11.07 -20.78 3.55
C LEU A 39 -12.41 -21.32 3.05
N ARG A 40 -13.08 -20.60 2.13
CA ARG A 40 -14.36 -21.05 1.54
C ARG A 40 -14.20 -22.33 0.71
N GLN A 41 -13.13 -22.48 -0.06
CA GLN A 41 -12.83 -23.71 -0.81
C GLN A 41 -12.62 -24.93 0.12
N ARG A 42 -12.28 -24.69 1.37
CA ARG A 42 -12.17 -25.75 2.41
C ARG A 42 -13.46 -25.97 3.20
N GLY A 43 -14.56 -25.37 2.77
CA GLY A 43 -15.87 -25.47 3.44
C GLY A 43 -15.96 -24.68 4.74
N LYS A 44 -15.05 -23.73 4.96
CA LYS A 44 -15.08 -22.83 6.11
C LYS A 44 -15.98 -21.63 5.85
N THR A 45 -16.55 -21.08 6.91
CA THR A 45 -17.26 -19.80 6.86
C THR A 45 -16.24 -18.68 6.95
N ALA A 46 -16.15 -17.82 5.94
CA ALA A 46 -15.23 -16.71 5.92
C ALA A 46 -15.82 -15.51 5.19
N GLY A 47 -15.48 -14.30 5.66
CA GLY A 47 -15.86 -13.06 5.03
C GLY A 47 -14.85 -11.95 5.36
N ILE A 48 -14.87 -10.89 4.57
CA ILE A 48 -14.04 -9.72 4.75
C ILE A 48 -14.91 -8.60 5.32
N LEU A 49 -14.47 -7.93 6.38
CA LEU A 49 -15.14 -6.76 6.92
C LEU A 49 -15.15 -5.66 5.85
N TYR A 50 -16.34 -5.15 5.51
CA TYR A 50 -16.48 -4.10 4.50
C TYR A 50 -15.63 -2.89 4.84
N ASN A 51 -14.74 -2.50 3.94
CA ASN A 51 -13.88 -1.35 4.10
C ASN A 51 -14.34 -0.21 3.16
N ARG A 52 -14.87 0.86 3.75
CA ARG A 52 -15.45 2.01 3.02
C ARG A 52 -14.42 2.82 2.21
N GLU A 53 -13.14 2.62 2.50
CA GLU A 53 -12.05 3.32 1.83
C GLU A 53 -11.50 2.53 0.62
N THR A 54 -12.10 1.36 0.31
CA THR A 54 -11.74 0.57 -0.88
C THR A 54 -12.05 1.35 -2.16
N THR A 55 -11.07 1.41 -3.06
CA THR A 55 -11.24 2.07 -4.36
C THR A 55 -11.85 1.13 -5.39
N GLU A 56 -12.54 1.69 -6.41
CA GLU A 56 -13.15 0.91 -7.50
C GLU A 56 -12.16 -0.05 -8.18
N HIS A 57 -10.87 0.33 -8.25
CA HIS A 57 -9.84 -0.49 -8.87
C HIS A 57 -9.66 -1.85 -8.21
N PHE A 58 -9.86 -1.92 -6.89
CA PHE A 58 -9.67 -3.13 -6.11
C PHE A 58 -10.97 -3.82 -5.70
N GLU A 59 -12.11 -3.11 -5.75
CA GLU A 59 -13.39 -3.64 -5.29
C GLU A 59 -13.76 -4.96 -5.97
N GLN A 60 -13.47 -5.09 -7.28
CA GLN A 60 -13.74 -6.31 -8.06
C GLN A 60 -13.12 -7.59 -7.49
N TYR A 61 -12.04 -7.49 -6.68
CA TYR A 61 -11.39 -8.66 -6.07
C TYR A 61 -12.03 -9.08 -4.75
N VAL A 62 -12.75 -8.18 -4.08
CA VAL A 62 -13.23 -8.37 -2.70
C VAL A 62 -14.73 -8.29 -2.54
N GLU A 63 -15.48 -7.67 -3.48
CA GLU A 63 -16.92 -7.40 -3.35
C GLU A 63 -17.74 -8.65 -3.01
N GLN A 64 -17.41 -9.81 -3.60
CA GLN A 64 -18.09 -11.08 -3.34
C GLN A 64 -17.83 -11.66 -1.94
N TYR A 65 -16.85 -11.12 -1.22
CA TYR A 65 -16.41 -11.57 0.10
C TYR A 65 -16.83 -10.63 1.22
N TRP A 66 -17.36 -9.43 0.89
CA TRP A 66 -17.84 -8.50 1.89
C TRP A 66 -18.93 -9.12 2.76
N VAL A 67 -18.89 -8.85 4.04
CA VAL A 67 -19.90 -9.28 4.99
C VAL A 67 -20.52 -8.09 5.71
N ALA A 68 -21.78 -8.26 6.12
CA ALA A 68 -22.51 -7.29 6.92
C ALA A 68 -22.03 -7.29 8.39
N ASP A 69 -22.39 -6.24 9.12
CA ASP A 69 -21.97 -6.04 10.53
C ASP A 69 -22.46 -7.15 11.49
N ASP A 70 -23.52 -7.87 11.11
CA ASP A 70 -24.11 -9.00 11.88
C ASP A 70 -23.54 -10.37 11.48
N PHE A 71 -22.47 -10.41 10.68
CA PHE A 71 -21.82 -11.66 10.30
C PHE A 71 -21.35 -12.45 11.53
N ASP A 72 -21.74 -13.73 11.58
CA ASP A 72 -21.38 -14.64 12.68
C ASP A 72 -19.94 -15.12 12.56
N TYR A 73 -19.02 -14.46 13.24
CA TYR A 73 -17.61 -14.80 13.29
C TYR A 73 -17.16 -15.32 14.67
N LYS A 74 -16.08 -16.09 14.66
CA LYS A 74 -15.41 -16.58 15.89
C LYS A 74 -13.92 -16.26 15.89
N THR A 75 -13.32 -16.17 14.71
CA THR A 75 -11.88 -15.97 14.53
C THR A 75 -11.65 -14.70 13.70
N VAL A 76 -10.91 -13.76 14.25
CA VAL A 76 -10.55 -12.50 13.57
C VAL A 76 -9.12 -12.60 13.05
N VAL A 77 -8.94 -12.40 11.76
CA VAL A 77 -7.63 -12.43 11.10
C VAL A 77 -7.35 -11.08 10.44
N SER A 78 -6.20 -10.49 10.69
CA SER A 78 -5.72 -9.34 9.94
C SER A 78 -4.68 -9.76 8.91
N VAL A 79 -4.70 -9.15 7.74
CA VAL A 79 -3.70 -9.34 6.68
C VAL A 79 -3.12 -8.00 6.30
N ASP A 80 -1.79 -7.93 6.21
CA ASP A 80 -1.06 -6.74 5.79
C ASP A 80 -1.46 -5.48 6.58
N LEU A 81 -1.53 -5.61 7.91
CA LEU A 81 -1.94 -4.55 8.81
C LEU A 81 -0.90 -4.41 9.93
N ALA A 82 0.02 -3.43 9.80
CA ALA A 82 1.20 -3.32 10.62
C ALA A 82 0.98 -2.65 11.98
N ALA A 83 0.03 -1.72 12.09
CA ALA A 83 -0.09 -0.85 13.26
C ALA A 83 -1.54 -0.62 13.68
N LEU A 84 -1.76 -0.37 14.97
CA LEU A 84 -3.08 -0.06 15.52
C LEU A 84 -3.70 1.21 14.92
N SER A 85 -2.89 2.16 14.48
CA SER A 85 -3.34 3.39 13.81
C SER A 85 -3.88 3.16 12.39
N LEU A 86 -3.60 2.00 11.80
CA LEU A 86 -4.03 1.63 10.46
C LEU A 86 -5.37 0.89 10.43
N PHE A 87 -5.99 0.60 11.56
CA PHE A 87 -7.34 0.05 11.56
C PHE A 87 -8.33 1.06 10.97
N PRO A 88 -9.22 0.67 10.04
CA PRO A 88 -10.29 1.53 9.58
C PRO A 88 -11.29 1.80 10.72
N ASP A 89 -12.02 2.92 10.63
CA ASP A 89 -12.89 3.39 11.70
C ASP A 89 -13.92 2.33 12.16
N ASN A 90 -14.46 1.55 11.23
CA ASN A 90 -15.41 0.47 11.54
C ASN A 90 -14.75 -0.80 12.08
N ALA A 91 -13.42 -0.87 12.10
CA ALA A 91 -12.65 -1.99 12.68
C ALA A 91 -11.97 -1.63 14.02
N GLU A 92 -12.15 -0.42 14.54
CA GLU A 92 -11.56 0.04 15.81
C GLU A 92 -11.80 -0.94 16.98
N MET A 93 -12.98 -1.53 17.04
CA MET A 93 -13.35 -2.51 18.07
C MET A 93 -12.53 -3.81 18.03
N PHE A 94 -11.83 -4.08 16.93
CA PHE A 94 -11.02 -5.28 16.76
C PHE A 94 -9.55 -5.10 17.15
N LYS A 95 -9.07 -3.91 17.47
CA LYS A 95 -7.68 -3.62 17.85
C LYS A 95 -7.11 -4.54 18.95
N THR A 96 -7.97 -5.01 19.85
CA THR A 96 -7.60 -5.94 20.94
C THR A 96 -8.15 -7.35 20.74
N ARG A 97 -8.67 -7.66 19.57
CA ARG A 97 -9.42 -8.90 19.29
C ARG A 97 -8.93 -9.66 18.07
N VAL A 98 -7.78 -9.29 17.50
CA VAL A 98 -7.16 -10.03 16.40
C VAL A 98 -6.59 -11.34 16.96
N ASP A 99 -7.10 -12.46 16.45
CA ASP A 99 -6.64 -13.79 16.86
C ASP A 99 -5.39 -14.21 16.10
N LEU A 100 -5.29 -13.87 14.80
CA LEU A 100 -4.14 -14.13 13.96
C LEU A 100 -3.83 -12.91 13.09
N ALA A 101 -2.58 -12.48 13.06
CA ALA A 101 -2.07 -11.47 12.13
C ALA A 101 -1.09 -12.10 11.14
N ILE A 102 -1.24 -11.82 9.85
CA ILE A 102 -0.30 -12.20 8.78
C ILE A 102 0.20 -10.92 8.14
N ASP A 103 1.52 -10.67 8.21
CA ASP A 103 2.09 -9.38 7.82
C ASP A 103 3.54 -9.53 7.31
N HIS A 104 4.02 -8.57 6.56
CA HIS A 104 5.40 -8.51 6.11
C HIS A 104 6.14 -7.24 6.58
N HIS A 105 5.48 -6.35 7.29
CA HIS A 105 6.08 -5.10 7.74
C HIS A 105 7.05 -5.31 8.90
N PRO A 106 8.30 -4.80 8.85
CA PRO A 106 9.23 -4.82 9.99
C PRO A 106 8.76 -3.98 11.17
N SER A 107 7.79 -3.08 10.95
CA SER A 107 7.19 -2.21 11.96
C SER A 107 5.93 -2.78 12.61
N TYR A 108 5.62 -4.06 12.41
CA TYR A 108 4.43 -4.69 13.00
C TYR A 108 4.41 -4.55 14.53
N GLU A 109 3.32 -3.99 15.07
CA GLU A 109 3.20 -3.64 16.49
C GLU A 109 2.84 -4.81 17.43
N GLY A 110 2.66 -6.03 16.94
CA GLY A 110 2.43 -7.21 17.78
C GLY A 110 1.05 -7.28 18.45
N PHE A 111 0.01 -6.75 17.83
CA PHE A 111 -1.34 -6.69 18.41
C PHE A 111 -2.16 -8.00 18.24
N GLY A 112 -1.76 -8.90 17.36
CA GLY A 112 -2.39 -10.22 17.20
C GLY A 112 -2.06 -11.16 18.35
N LYS A 113 -2.99 -12.01 18.78
CA LYS A 113 -2.70 -13.08 19.76
C LYS A 113 -1.65 -14.04 19.21
N GLU A 114 -1.80 -14.38 17.94
CA GLU A 114 -0.83 -15.12 17.16
C GLU A 114 -0.41 -14.27 15.97
N SER A 115 0.84 -14.41 15.49
CA SER A 115 1.31 -13.65 14.34
C SER A 115 2.30 -14.45 13.48
N CYS A 116 2.20 -14.25 12.17
CA CYS A 116 3.12 -14.73 11.15
C CYS A 116 3.64 -13.49 10.40
N VAL A 117 4.85 -13.05 10.73
CA VAL A 117 5.43 -11.83 10.19
C VAL A 117 6.76 -12.15 9.53
N HIS A 118 6.90 -11.82 8.24
CA HIS A 118 8.05 -12.11 7.40
C HIS A 118 8.59 -10.84 6.72
N PRO A 119 9.40 -10.04 7.40
CA PRO A 119 9.91 -8.77 6.88
C PRO A 119 10.83 -8.89 5.65
N GLU A 120 11.31 -10.10 5.35
CA GLU A 120 12.09 -10.42 4.16
C GLU A 120 11.24 -10.57 2.90
N CYS A 121 9.91 -10.71 3.03
CA CYS A 121 8.99 -10.78 1.90
C CYS A 121 8.73 -9.37 1.34
N ALA A 122 8.67 -9.27 0.03
CA ALA A 122 8.39 -8.02 -0.66
C ALA A 122 6.93 -7.57 -0.52
N ALA A 123 6.03 -8.49 -0.21
CA ALA A 123 4.59 -8.30 -0.03
C ALA A 123 4.03 -9.38 0.91
N CYS A 124 2.96 -9.08 1.62
CA CYS A 124 2.20 -10.08 2.38
C CYS A 124 1.66 -11.19 1.46
N GLY A 125 1.39 -10.85 0.19
CA GLY A 125 1.00 -11.80 -0.85
C GLY A 125 1.97 -12.94 -1.07
N GLU A 126 3.28 -12.78 -0.80
CA GLU A 126 4.25 -13.89 -0.87
C GLU A 126 3.98 -14.94 0.22
N ILE A 127 3.69 -14.48 1.44
CA ILE A 127 3.36 -15.36 2.58
C ILE A 127 2.07 -16.14 2.30
N LEU A 128 1.07 -15.46 1.78
CA LEU A 128 -0.22 -16.08 1.43
C LEU A 128 -0.10 -17.05 0.25
N CYS A 129 0.84 -16.82 -0.68
CA CYS A 129 1.13 -17.76 -1.76
C CYS A 129 1.74 -19.06 -1.21
N GLU A 130 2.71 -18.97 -0.30
CA GLU A 130 3.26 -20.14 0.38
C GLU A 130 2.19 -20.89 1.17
N LEU A 131 1.32 -20.15 1.88
CA LEU A 131 0.18 -20.73 2.60
C LEU A 131 -0.79 -21.46 1.67
N ALA A 132 -1.08 -20.90 0.48
CA ALA A 132 -1.94 -21.54 -0.52
C ALA A 132 -1.32 -22.84 -1.05
N GLN A 133 -0.01 -22.88 -1.24
CA GLN A 133 0.72 -24.09 -1.63
C GLN A 133 0.68 -25.16 -0.53
N GLU A 134 0.95 -24.78 0.73
CA GLU A 134 0.89 -25.65 1.90
C GLU A 134 -0.52 -26.27 2.11
N LEU A 135 -1.55 -25.49 1.79
CA LEU A 135 -2.95 -25.94 1.83
C LEU A 135 -3.37 -26.72 0.59
N GLY A 136 -2.56 -26.76 -0.48
CA GLY A 136 -2.91 -27.38 -1.76
C GLY A 136 -4.05 -26.62 -2.48
N GLN A 137 -4.09 -25.30 -2.35
CA GLN A 137 -5.21 -24.45 -2.82
C GLN A 137 -4.78 -23.28 -3.69
N LEU A 138 -3.65 -23.40 -4.38
CA LEU A 138 -3.21 -22.39 -5.35
C LEU A 138 -4.04 -22.50 -6.64
N THR A 139 -5.31 -22.15 -6.56
CA THR A 139 -6.24 -22.10 -7.69
C THR A 139 -6.21 -20.74 -8.38
N PRO A 140 -6.70 -20.59 -9.63
CA PRO A 140 -6.77 -19.27 -10.29
C PRO A 140 -7.53 -18.21 -9.49
N GLU A 141 -8.57 -18.60 -8.75
CA GLU A 141 -9.36 -17.70 -7.89
C GLU A 141 -8.52 -17.15 -6.73
N VAL A 142 -7.62 -17.94 -6.17
CA VAL A 142 -6.69 -17.54 -5.11
C VAL A 142 -5.48 -16.80 -5.71
N ALA A 143 -4.99 -17.24 -6.85
CA ALA A 143 -3.76 -16.76 -7.45
C ALA A 143 -3.89 -15.35 -8.04
N LEU A 144 -5.05 -14.99 -8.63
CA LEU A 144 -5.21 -13.67 -9.22
C LEU A 144 -5.12 -12.53 -8.19
N PRO A 145 -5.86 -12.56 -7.07
CA PRO A 145 -5.70 -11.52 -6.05
C PRO A 145 -4.30 -11.52 -5.40
N LEU A 146 -3.64 -12.68 -5.23
CA LEU A 146 -2.25 -12.72 -4.75
C LEU A 146 -1.26 -12.12 -5.76
N TYR A 147 -1.49 -12.31 -7.05
CA TYR A 147 -0.69 -11.66 -8.08
C TYR A 147 -0.83 -10.14 -8.02
N VAL A 148 -2.06 -9.64 -7.80
CA VAL A 148 -2.31 -8.20 -7.60
C VAL A 148 -1.59 -7.72 -6.35
N ALA A 149 -1.68 -8.44 -5.23
CA ALA A 149 -0.97 -8.16 -3.99
C ALA A 149 0.53 -7.94 -4.23
N VAL A 150 1.20 -8.96 -4.75
CA VAL A 150 2.64 -8.93 -5.00
C VAL A 150 3.03 -7.87 -6.02
N SER A 151 2.25 -7.73 -7.12
CA SER A 151 2.60 -6.78 -8.18
C SER A 151 2.40 -5.33 -7.77
N THR A 152 1.41 -5.01 -6.93
CA THR A 152 1.18 -3.63 -6.49
C THR A 152 2.22 -3.20 -5.47
N ASP A 153 2.56 -4.02 -4.49
CA ASP A 153 3.53 -3.69 -3.45
C ASP A 153 4.99 -3.64 -3.95
N THR A 154 5.22 -4.23 -5.11
CA THR A 154 6.51 -4.20 -5.81
C THR A 154 6.59 -3.21 -6.98
N GLY A 155 5.54 -2.39 -7.20
CA GLY A 155 5.46 -1.48 -8.33
C GLY A 155 5.61 -2.20 -9.68
N CYS A 156 4.95 -3.33 -9.84
CA CYS A 156 5.10 -4.25 -10.97
C CYS A 156 6.56 -4.74 -11.13
N PHE A 157 7.16 -5.17 -10.02
CA PHE A 157 8.52 -5.73 -9.93
C PHE A 157 9.65 -4.73 -10.22
N VAL A 158 9.43 -3.45 -9.94
CA VAL A 158 10.42 -2.37 -10.18
C VAL A 158 11.08 -1.89 -8.88
N TYR A 159 10.38 -1.99 -7.72
CA TYR A 159 10.88 -1.44 -6.48
C TYR A 159 12.02 -2.25 -5.86
N SER A 160 12.77 -1.61 -4.97
CA SER A 160 13.98 -2.19 -4.34
C SER A 160 13.71 -3.34 -3.36
N ASN A 161 12.45 -3.55 -2.96
CA ASN A 161 12.03 -4.69 -2.14
C ASN A 161 11.92 -6.01 -2.94
N VAL A 162 11.96 -5.96 -4.27
CA VAL A 162 11.88 -7.15 -5.14
C VAL A 162 13.06 -8.08 -4.92
N THR A 163 12.76 -9.36 -4.73
CA THR A 163 13.76 -10.43 -4.56
C THR A 163 13.61 -11.50 -5.64
N ALA A 164 14.57 -12.43 -5.70
CA ALA A 164 14.41 -13.60 -6.56
C ALA A 164 13.21 -14.47 -6.14
N ASN A 165 12.81 -14.43 -4.85
CA ASN A 165 11.63 -15.13 -4.37
C ASN A 165 10.35 -14.50 -4.90
N THR A 166 10.27 -13.17 -4.90
CA THR A 166 9.15 -12.42 -5.49
C THR A 166 8.84 -12.88 -6.91
N HIS A 167 9.88 -13.05 -7.75
CA HIS A 167 9.71 -13.55 -9.12
C HIS A 167 9.29 -15.02 -9.18
N ARG A 168 9.76 -15.89 -8.27
CA ARG A 168 9.31 -17.28 -8.21
C ARG A 168 7.83 -17.37 -7.81
N VAL A 169 7.43 -16.57 -6.84
CA VAL A 169 6.02 -16.44 -6.42
C VAL A 169 5.17 -15.98 -7.59
N ALA A 170 5.57 -14.90 -8.27
CA ALA A 170 4.85 -14.42 -9.45
C ALA A 170 4.73 -15.50 -10.54
N ALA A 171 5.80 -16.25 -10.81
CA ALA A 171 5.78 -17.34 -11.78
C ALA A 171 4.77 -18.43 -11.37
N ALA A 172 4.80 -18.88 -10.11
CA ALA A 172 3.86 -19.89 -9.60
C ALA A 172 2.39 -19.42 -9.70
N LEU A 173 2.12 -18.15 -9.41
CA LEU A 173 0.79 -17.56 -9.55
C LEU A 173 0.34 -17.54 -11.03
N MET A 174 1.24 -17.16 -11.95
CA MET A 174 0.98 -17.15 -13.40
C MET A 174 0.76 -18.54 -13.99
N GLU A 175 1.44 -19.58 -13.47
CA GLU A 175 1.30 -20.98 -13.89
C GLU A 175 -0.11 -21.54 -13.64
N THR A 176 -0.88 -20.92 -12.73
CA THR A 176 -2.30 -21.28 -12.52
C THR A 176 -3.21 -20.87 -13.67
N GLY A 177 -2.73 -20.08 -14.63
CA GLY A 177 -3.48 -19.65 -15.81
C GLY A 177 -4.28 -18.36 -15.61
N ILE A 178 -3.96 -17.56 -14.60
CA ILE A 178 -4.60 -16.25 -14.37
C ILE A 178 -4.36 -15.27 -15.53
N ASP A 179 -5.28 -14.34 -15.73
CA ASP A 179 -5.07 -13.23 -16.68
C ASP A 179 -4.27 -12.08 -16.03
N TYR A 180 -3.00 -12.35 -15.73
CA TYR A 180 -2.08 -11.34 -15.21
C TYR A 180 -1.88 -10.16 -16.16
N LYS A 181 -2.11 -10.34 -17.48
CA LYS A 181 -1.97 -9.26 -18.47
C LYS A 181 -3.05 -8.21 -18.29
N ALA A 182 -4.30 -8.66 -18.06
CA ALA A 182 -5.40 -7.76 -17.74
C ALA A 182 -5.15 -7.03 -16.41
N ALA A 183 -4.69 -7.73 -15.37
CA ALA A 183 -4.34 -7.12 -14.08
C ALA A 183 -3.25 -6.06 -14.23
N ASN A 184 -2.13 -6.38 -14.92
CA ASN A 184 -1.05 -5.42 -15.15
C ASN A 184 -1.50 -4.21 -15.99
N LYS A 185 -2.34 -4.44 -17.00
CA LYS A 185 -2.91 -3.35 -17.79
C LYS A 185 -3.75 -2.43 -16.92
N LEU A 186 -4.62 -3.00 -16.08
CA LEU A 186 -5.52 -2.24 -15.20
C LEU A 186 -4.73 -1.38 -14.21
N HIS A 187 -3.82 -2.00 -13.44
CA HIS A 187 -3.17 -1.34 -12.32
C HIS A 187 -1.97 -0.45 -12.72
N PHE A 188 -1.27 -0.79 -13.82
CA PHE A 188 0.00 -0.10 -14.15
C PHE A 188 0.01 0.59 -15.50
N ARG A 189 -0.96 0.31 -16.39
CA ARG A 189 -0.94 0.83 -17.77
C ARG A 189 -2.21 1.56 -18.18
N THR A 190 -3.21 1.64 -17.29
CA THR A 190 -4.48 2.33 -17.57
C THR A 190 -4.64 3.51 -16.61
N LYS A 191 -4.88 4.68 -17.18
CA LYS A 191 -5.15 5.91 -16.43
C LYS A 191 -6.36 6.61 -17.03
N SER A 192 -7.14 7.31 -16.21
CA SER A 192 -8.23 8.14 -16.70
C SER A 192 -7.70 9.30 -17.57
N LYS A 193 -8.53 9.82 -18.47
CA LYS A 193 -8.16 11.03 -19.25
C LYS A 193 -7.82 12.20 -18.33
N LYS A 194 -8.53 12.33 -17.21
CA LYS A 194 -8.33 13.38 -16.22
C LYS A 194 -6.97 13.20 -15.52
N ARG A 195 -6.62 11.97 -15.14
CA ARG A 195 -5.32 11.65 -14.57
C ARG A 195 -4.18 11.97 -15.54
N LEU A 196 -4.29 11.59 -16.81
CA LEU A 196 -3.28 11.92 -17.82
C LEU A 196 -3.13 13.43 -18.03
N ALA A 197 -4.24 14.18 -18.00
CA ALA A 197 -4.21 15.63 -18.09
C ALA A 197 -3.51 16.25 -16.87
N LEU A 198 -3.79 15.74 -15.65
CA LEU A 198 -3.12 16.17 -14.43
C LEU A 198 -1.62 15.90 -14.50
N GLU A 199 -1.20 14.70 -14.88
CA GLU A 199 0.22 14.35 -15.02
C GLU A 199 0.92 15.26 -16.05
N GLY A 200 0.27 15.54 -17.17
CA GLY A 200 0.79 16.48 -18.17
C GLY A 200 1.01 17.89 -17.61
N GLU A 201 0.11 18.39 -16.78
CA GLU A 201 0.26 19.68 -16.11
C GLU A 201 1.37 19.65 -15.06
N LEU A 202 1.46 18.59 -14.26
CA LEU A 202 2.50 18.42 -13.25
C LEU A 202 3.89 18.30 -13.89
N LEU A 203 4.02 17.57 -15.00
CA LEU A 203 5.29 17.48 -15.76
C LEU A 203 5.71 18.84 -16.31
N ARG A 204 4.76 19.65 -16.77
CA ARG A 204 5.04 20.99 -17.30
C ARG A 204 5.44 21.99 -16.18
N THR A 205 4.97 21.79 -14.96
CA THR A 205 5.17 22.69 -13.82
C THR A 205 6.12 22.14 -12.77
N MET A 206 6.85 21.07 -13.09
CA MET A 206 7.91 20.54 -12.20
C MET A 206 8.94 21.61 -11.89
N GLU A 207 9.34 21.66 -10.65
CA GLU A 207 10.40 22.51 -10.15
C GLU A 207 11.63 21.69 -9.79
N PHE A 208 12.82 22.19 -10.15
CA PHE A 208 14.09 21.48 -9.99
C PHE A 208 15.01 22.26 -9.04
N TYR A 209 15.67 21.55 -8.13
CA TYR A 209 16.55 22.09 -7.10
C TYR A 209 17.78 21.20 -6.91
N ASP A 210 18.82 21.74 -6.27
CA ASP A 210 20.07 21.04 -5.96
C ASP A 210 20.68 20.36 -7.21
N GLU A 211 20.92 21.13 -8.26
CA GLU A 211 21.45 20.64 -9.53
C GLU A 211 20.58 19.53 -10.15
N ASP A 212 19.26 19.74 -10.12
CA ASP A 212 18.21 18.83 -10.62
C ASP A 212 18.05 17.50 -9.83
N ARG A 213 18.71 17.38 -8.68
CA ARG A 213 18.62 16.19 -7.83
C ARG A 213 17.36 16.13 -6.96
N VAL A 214 16.74 17.28 -6.72
CA VAL A 214 15.47 17.36 -6.00
C VAL A 214 14.40 17.89 -6.93
N VAL A 215 13.34 17.12 -7.11
CA VAL A 215 12.20 17.48 -7.96
C VAL A 215 10.95 17.67 -7.09
N ILE A 216 10.26 18.79 -7.28
CA ILE A 216 9.00 19.09 -6.61
C ILE A 216 7.86 19.15 -7.64
N VAL A 217 6.76 18.47 -7.37
CA VAL A 217 5.49 18.65 -8.06
C VAL A 217 4.43 19.11 -7.06
N ALA A 218 3.63 20.11 -7.43
CA ALA A 218 2.63 20.70 -6.55
C ALA A 218 1.21 20.58 -7.15
N VAL A 219 0.24 20.22 -6.30
CA VAL A 219 -1.18 20.12 -6.63
C VAL A 219 -1.94 21.10 -5.74
N PRO A 220 -1.93 22.41 -6.05
CA PRO A 220 -2.65 23.41 -5.26
C PRO A 220 -4.16 23.27 -5.44
N GLN A 221 -4.94 23.81 -4.49
CA GLN A 221 -6.41 23.81 -4.53
C GLN A 221 -6.98 24.47 -5.80
N SER A 222 -6.28 25.46 -6.34
CA SER A 222 -6.66 26.11 -7.59
C SER A 222 -6.64 25.11 -8.77
N LEU A 223 -5.60 24.29 -8.87
CA LEU A 223 -5.48 23.23 -9.87
C LEU A 223 -6.53 22.14 -9.64
N GLN A 224 -6.70 21.68 -8.39
CA GLN A 224 -7.71 20.68 -8.03
C GLN A 224 -9.11 21.12 -8.46
N LYS A 225 -9.47 22.37 -8.18
CA LYS A 225 -10.79 22.94 -8.55
C LYS A 225 -10.94 23.14 -10.05
N SER A 226 -9.94 23.69 -10.73
CA SER A 226 -9.99 23.95 -12.17
C SER A 226 -10.15 22.68 -13.00
N MET A 227 -9.56 21.58 -12.56
CA MET A 227 -9.65 20.27 -13.21
C MET A 227 -10.75 19.38 -12.62
N ALA A 228 -11.47 19.84 -11.60
CA ALA A 228 -12.48 19.07 -10.85
C ALA A 228 -11.93 17.69 -10.41
N LEU A 229 -10.74 17.69 -9.78
CA LEU A 229 -10.05 16.46 -9.35
C LEU A 229 -10.76 15.84 -8.14
N SER A 230 -10.88 14.52 -8.18
CA SER A 230 -11.22 13.70 -7.01
C SER A 230 -9.94 13.23 -6.29
N GLU A 231 -10.07 12.66 -5.09
CA GLU A 231 -8.94 12.03 -4.40
C GLU A 231 -8.33 10.90 -5.24
N ALA A 232 -9.17 10.09 -5.91
CA ALA A 232 -8.72 9.02 -6.80
C ALA A 232 -7.90 9.51 -8.01
N ASP A 233 -8.22 10.71 -8.54
CA ASP A 233 -7.42 11.30 -9.63
C ASP A 233 -6.01 11.71 -9.17
N MET A 234 -5.80 11.87 -7.86
CA MET A 234 -4.56 12.34 -7.23
C MET A 234 -3.79 11.24 -6.46
N GLU A 235 -4.23 10.00 -6.55
CA GLU A 235 -3.51 8.88 -5.96
C GLU A 235 -2.16 8.66 -6.66
N ASP A 236 -1.18 8.14 -5.91
CA ASP A 236 0.15 7.73 -6.41
C ASP A 236 0.85 8.75 -7.32
N LEU A 237 0.76 10.04 -7.00
CA LEU A 237 1.56 11.08 -7.66
C LEU A 237 3.00 11.15 -7.12
N ALA A 238 3.27 10.50 -5.99
CA ALA A 238 4.52 10.66 -5.26
C ALA A 238 5.75 10.15 -6.03
N SER A 239 5.55 9.24 -6.99
CA SER A 239 6.60 8.67 -7.83
C SER A 239 6.92 9.51 -9.08
N LEU A 240 6.07 10.50 -9.42
CA LEU A 240 6.17 11.20 -10.70
C LEU A 240 7.51 11.94 -10.89
N GLY A 241 7.97 12.62 -9.82
CA GLY A 241 9.27 13.33 -9.86
C GLY A 241 10.46 12.38 -9.99
N GLY A 242 10.35 11.15 -9.49
CA GLY A 242 11.39 10.13 -9.60
C GLY A 242 11.59 9.53 -11.00
N LEU A 243 10.74 9.90 -11.96
CA LEU A 243 10.93 9.52 -13.38
C LEU A 243 12.00 10.36 -14.08
N VAL A 244 12.45 11.46 -13.47
CA VAL A 244 13.48 12.33 -14.02
C VAL A 244 14.84 11.71 -13.76
N GLU A 245 15.66 11.63 -14.82
CA GLU A 245 17.03 11.11 -14.72
C GLU A 245 17.87 11.96 -13.74
N GLY A 246 18.59 11.29 -12.84
CA GLY A 246 19.45 11.94 -11.85
C GLY A 246 18.74 12.43 -10.58
N THR A 247 17.43 12.23 -10.46
CA THR A 247 16.69 12.60 -9.25
C THR A 247 17.04 11.69 -8.07
N ASP A 248 17.52 12.28 -6.98
CA ASP A 248 17.76 11.62 -5.69
C ASP A 248 16.53 11.71 -4.77
N CYS A 249 15.73 12.77 -4.92
CA CYS A 249 14.57 13.05 -4.07
C CYS A 249 13.41 13.65 -4.88
N ALA A 250 12.29 12.97 -4.90
CA ALA A 250 11.03 13.43 -5.48
C ALA A 250 10.05 13.84 -4.38
N VAL A 251 9.54 15.06 -4.45
CA VAL A 251 8.58 15.63 -3.51
C VAL A 251 7.26 15.90 -4.20
N THR A 252 6.17 15.42 -3.63
CA THR A 252 4.82 15.79 -4.05
C THR A 252 4.16 16.58 -2.96
N MET A 253 3.70 17.77 -3.27
CA MET A 253 3.01 18.68 -2.36
C MET A 253 1.54 18.81 -2.78
N LYS A 254 0.60 18.29 -1.99
CA LYS A 254 -0.84 18.40 -2.24
C LYS A 254 -1.47 19.32 -1.21
N GLU A 255 -2.09 20.41 -1.67
CA GLU A 255 -2.83 21.31 -0.79
C GLU A 255 -4.14 20.66 -0.34
N THR A 256 -4.38 20.62 0.96
CA THR A 256 -5.60 20.09 1.58
C THR A 256 -6.71 21.14 1.59
N LYS A 257 -7.96 20.73 1.87
CA LYS A 257 -9.12 21.63 1.85
C LYS A 257 -9.05 22.77 2.88
N ASP A 258 -8.32 22.56 3.96
CA ASP A 258 -8.06 23.51 5.05
C ASP A 258 -6.78 24.35 4.84
N GLY A 259 -6.13 24.20 3.67
CA GLY A 259 -4.98 25.01 3.26
C GLY A 259 -3.64 24.52 3.78
N ALA A 260 -3.58 23.35 4.40
CA ALA A 260 -2.30 22.69 4.73
C ALA A 260 -1.71 21.99 3.50
N TRP A 261 -0.41 21.72 3.54
CA TRP A 261 0.29 20.97 2.49
C TRP A 261 0.63 19.56 2.96
N LYS A 262 -0.04 18.57 2.38
CA LYS A 262 0.36 17.16 2.54
C LYS A 262 1.55 16.91 1.63
N VAL A 263 2.69 16.60 2.24
CA VAL A 263 3.96 16.35 1.53
C VAL A 263 4.25 14.87 1.52
N SER A 264 4.59 14.35 0.36
CA SER A 264 5.07 12.98 0.19
C SER A 264 6.47 13.04 -0.42
N VAL A 265 7.41 12.32 0.19
CA VAL A 265 8.83 12.28 -0.21
C VAL A 265 9.17 10.86 -0.65
N ARG A 266 9.81 10.74 -1.81
CA ARG A 266 10.35 9.48 -2.33
C ARG A 266 11.83 9.71 -2.65
N THR A 267 12.70 8.80 -2.20
CA THR A 267 14.14 9.02 -2.30
C THR A 267 14.87 7.76 -2.76
N GLY A 268 16.04 8.00 -3.40
CA GLY A 268 17.06 6.98 -3.62
C GLY A 268 17.97 6.79 -2.40
N ALA A 269 19.18 6.29 -2.64
CA ALA A 269 20.11 5.94 -1.56
C ALA A 269 20.67 7.15 -0.79
N ARG A 270 20.78 8.33 -1.45
CA ARG A 270 21.45 9.53 -0.93
C ARG A 270 20.66 10.29 0.13
N VAL A 271 19.33 10.24 0.09
CA VAL A 271 18.47 11.03 0.96
C VAL A 271 17.62 10.10 1.82
N ASN A 272 17.59 10.35 3.12
CA ASN A 272 16.72 9.66 4.06
C ASN A 272 15.37 10.39 4.18
N ALA A 273 14.36 9.89 3.51
CA ALA A 273 13.02 10.50 3.52
C ALA A 273 12.42 10.59 4.92
N THR A 274 12.63 9.56 5.77
CA THR A 274 12.14 9.56 7.16
C THR A 274 12.76 10.71 7.93
N ARG A 275 14.08 10.91 7.78
CA ARG A 275 14.78 11.97 8.48
C ARG A 275 14.30 13.34 8.02
N ALA A 276 14.22 13.59 6.71
CA ALA A 276 13.71 14.83 6.16
C ALA A 276 12.29 15.15 6.69
N CYS A 277 11.37 14.18 6.63
CA CYS A 277 10.00 14.38 7.13
C CYS A 277 9.94 14.56 8.66
N SER A 278 10.84 13.95 9.44
CA SER A 278 10.84 14.05 10.91
C SER A 278 11.11 15.47 11.42
N PHE A 279 11.88 16.29 10.70
CA PHE A 279 12.08 17.72 11.03
C PHE A 279 10.77 18.53 10.92
N LEU A 280 9.78 18.01 10.19
CA LEU A 280 8.48 18.62 9.99
C LEU A 280 7.35 17.83 10.68
N GLY A 281 7.69 17.02 11.69
CA GLY A 281 6.72 16.26 12.47
C GLY A 281 6.11 15.06 11.73
N GLY A 282 6.71 14.67 10.60
CA GLY A 282 6.29 13.51 9.80
C GLY A 282 7.10 12.26 10.06
N GLY A 283 6.93 11.24 9.21
CA GLY A 283 7.64 9.96 9.32
C GLY A 283 7.31 9.02 8.18
N GLY A 284 7.82 7.79 8.26
CA GLY A 284 7.64 6.74 7.26
C GLY A 284 8.88 5.85 7.14
N HIS A 285 9.15 5.37 5.95
CA HIS A 285 10.32 4.55 5.63
C HIS A 285 11.46 5.39 5.03
N ARG A 286 12.69 4.88 5.09
CA ARG A 286 13.89 5.56 4.54
C ARG A 286 13.69 6.08 3.12
N ALA A 287 13.06 5.30 2.25
CA ALA A 287 12.83 5.67 0.84
C ALA A 287 11.47 6.34 0.57
N ALA A 288 10.53 6.31 1.52
CA ALA A 288 9.16 6.78 1.33
C ALA A 288 8.57 7.30 2.64
N SER A 289 8.45 8.61 2.76
CA SER A 289 7.93 9.28 3.96
C SER A 289 6.98 10.40 3.61
N GLY A 290 6.27 10.92 4.61
CA GLY A 290 5.38 12.06 4.44
C GLY A 290 5.26 12.90 5.68
N CYS A 291 4.84 14.16 5.49
CA CYS A 291 4.53 15.09 6.57
C CYS A 291 3.37 16.01 6.19
N LEU A 292 2.85 16.73 7.16
CA LEU A 292 1.84 17.76 6.95
C LEU A 292 2.44 19.11 7.38
N ILE A 293 2.41 20.10 6.48
CA ILE A 293 2.84 21.47 6.75
C ILE A 293 1.60 22.35 6.87
N GLU A 294 1.31 22.77 8.08
CA GLU A 294 0.15 23.63 8.38
C GLU A 294 0.53 25.11 8.37
N HIS A 295 -0.46 25.97 8.15
CA HIS A 295 -0.33 27.42 8.28
C HIS A 295 0.76 28.07 7.40
N ALA A 296 1.03 27.50 6.22
CA ALA A 296 2.03 28.00 5.28
C ALA A 296 1.45 28.14 3.87
N ASP A 297 1.81 29.20 3.17
CA ASP A 297 1.61 29.28 1.74
C ASP A 297 2.57 28.34 1.00
N TYR A 298 2.40 28.20 -0.32
CA TYR A 298 3.22 27.29 -1.12
C TYR A 298 4.72 27.60 -1.01
N GLU A 299 5.10 28.86 -1.11
CA GLU A 299 6.49 29.28 -1.08
C GLU A 299 7.17 28.95 0.25
N THR A 300 6.45 29.21 1.35
CA THR A 300 6.92 28.88 2.70
C THR A 300 7.02 27.36 2.89
N ALA A 301 5.98 26.62 2.52
CA ALA A 301 5.98 25.16 2.66
C ALA A 301 7.07 24.49 1.81
N ARG A 302 7.29 24.98 0.59
CA ARG A 302 8.36 24.55 -0.30
C ARG A 302 9.74 24.80 0.33
N ALA A 303 9.97 26.00 0.87
CA ALA A 303 11.23 26.31 1.53
C ALA A 303 11.49 25.41 2.75
N MET A 304 10.45 25.12 3.55
CA MET A 304 10.55 24.23 4.71
C MET A 304 11.00 22.83 4.31
N ILE A 305 10.36 22.23 3.30
CA ILE A 305 10.74 20.87 2.87
C ILE A 305 12.12 20.82 2.22
N LEU A 306 12.52 21.83 1.44
CA LEU A 306 13.86 21.89 0.85
C LEU A 306 14.93 22.01 1.92
N ASN A 307 14.73 22.81 2.97
CA ASN A 307 15.66 22.90 4.10
C ASN A 307 15.75 21.57 4.86
N ALA A 308 14.61 20.90 5.11
CA ALA A 308 14.58 19.62 5.78
C ALA A 308 15.33 18.51 4.98
N ILE A 309 15.22 18.54 3.65
CA ILE A 309 15.98 17.63 2.78
C ILE A 309 17.49 17.94 2.86
N ALA A 310 17.87 19.22 2.80
CA ALA A 310 19.27 19.62 2.89
C ALA A 310 19.91 19.22 4.25
N GLU A 311 19.18 19.39 5.35
CA GLU A 311 19.62 18.93 6.68
C GLU A 311 19.76 17.41 6.73
N ALA A 312 18.80 16.65 6.19
CA ALA A 312 18.88 15.20 6.15
C ALA A 312 20.08 14.68 5.33
N VAL A 313 20.41 15.36 4.22
CA VAL A 313 21.62 15.04 3.42
C VAL A 313 22.90 15.37 4.20
N ALA A 314 22.94 16.49 4.90
CA ALA A 314 24.12 16.91 5.68
C ALA A 314 24.42 15.97 6.86
N GLU A 315 23.41 15.35 7.45
CA GLU A 315 23.60 14.37 8.55
C GLU A 315 24.11 13.00 8.07
N GLU A 316 23.91 12.65 6.80
CA GLU A 316 24.37 11.38 6.21
C GLU A 316 25.73 11.49 5.50
N ALA A 317 26.25 12.71 5.33
CA ALA A 317 27.55 12.99 4.71
C ALA A 317 28.72 12.88 5.70
#